data_135557299b9db12ba539ac4cd8d8cfa0
#
_entry.id   135557299b9db12ba539ac4cd8d8cfa0
#
_cell.length_a   1.000
_cell.length_b   1.000
_cell.length_c   1.000
_cell.angle_alpha   90.00
_cell.angle_beta   90.00
_cell.angle_gamma   90.00
#
_symmetry.space_group_name_H-M   'P 1'
#
loop_
_entity.id
_entity.type
_entity.pdbx_description
1 polymer ?
#
loop_
_entity_poly.entity_id
_entity_poly.type
_entity_poly.pdbx_seq_one_letter_code
_entity_poly.pdbx_strand_id
1 'polypeptide(L)'
;MRHSERGRFNNCPFAFQLEAQGLRRVTVSSRAEDRTFGIALHEGLKAHYDGKDWDAIKAVYSDLYPAEKEYKDKAKDYESGLFALQNYRVYWAEQDKLWEIIGTEIADTVAFNDEDHSLHIDLLARNKQTSEIWAWDHKTTDKALGKGYWKKYELDSQITRYTQYVKGKYGSCGGFIINGIQVGHRQKMYKGEPAGYYQNFDRQPFSRNDSQIKFWMQSEADWASLIKYCKESDVWPKHLSSLCGWCDYYELCMSANNESVKETLYTNAPIEKEENFNVIDETL
;
A
#
# COMPACT_ATOMS: atom_id res chain seq x y z
N MET A 1 -3.43 -12.77 8.46
CA MET A 1 -4.30 -11.61 8.08
C MET A 1 -3.45 -10.45 7.61
N ARG A 2 -3.77 -9.83 6.47
CA ARG A 2 -3.06 -8.65 5.94
C ARG A 2 -3.53 -7.37 6.62
N HIS A 3 -2.70 -6.32 6.59
CA HIS A 3 -3.10 -4.99 7.09
C HIS A 3 -4.35 -4.45 6.37
N SER A 4 -4.41 -4.61 5.04
CA SER A 4 -5.56 -4.19 4.22
C SER A 4 -6.86 -4.94 4.55
N GLU A 5 -6.78 -6.25 4.82
CA GLU A 5 -7.93 -7.07 5.22
C GLU A 5 -8.51 -6.60 6.55
N ARG A 6 -7.64 -6.33 7.52
CA ARG A 6 -8.07 -5.75 8.78
C ARG A 6 -8.71 -4.38 8.63
N GLY A 7 -8.11 -3.51 7.80
CA GLY A 7 -8.69 -2.21 7.47
C GLY A 7 -10.09 -2.34 6.87
N ARG A 8 -10.33 -3.36 6.04
CA ARG A 8 -11.65 -3.64 5.50
C ARG A 8 -12.65 -4.07 6.57
N PHE A 9 -12.24 -4.95 7.49
CA PHE A 9 -13.11 -5.36 8.61
C PHE A 9 -13.48 -4.15 9.48
N ASN A 10 -12.53 -3.29 9.80
CA ASN A 10 -12.78 -2.06 10.57
C ASN A 10 -13.76 -1.11 9.87
N ASN A 11 -13.67 -1.01 8.55
CA ASN A 11 -14.58 -0.19 7.76
C ASN A 11 -15.98 -0.79 7.70
N CYS A 12 -16.10 -2.10 7.48
CA CYS A 12 -17.37 -2.80 7.44
C CYS A 12 -17.18 -4.33 7.53
N PRO A 13 -17.56 -4.98 8.66
CA PRO A 13 -17.48 -6.43 8.81
C PRO A 13 -18.21 -7.20 7.71
N PHE A 14 -19.38 -6.73 7.27
CA PHE A 14 -20.12 -7.35 6.18
C PHE A 14 -19.36 -7.32 4.84
N ALA A 15 -18.75 -6.20 4.49
CA ALA A 15 -17.91 -6.11 3.27
C ALA A 15 -16.68 -7.04 3.36
N PHE A 16 -16.08 -7.15 4.55
CA PHE A 16 -15.00 -8.12 4.80
C PHE A 16 -15.47 -9.57 4.59
N GLN A 17 -16.65 -9.95 5.09
CA GLN A 17 -17.22 -11.28 4.86
C GLN A 17 -17.38 -11.60 3.37
N LEU A 18 -17.99 -10.68 2.61
CA LEU A 18 -18.20 -10.87 1.17
C LEU A 18 -16.89 -11.05 0.41
N GLU A 19 -15.88 -10.26 0.76
CA GLU A 19 -14.55 -10.40 0.18
C GLU A 19 -13.88 -11.72 0.55
N ALA A 20 -13.98 -12.14 1.81
CA ALA A 20 -13.46 -13.43 2.28
C ALA A 20 -14.15 -14.63 1.63
N GLN A 21 -15.41 -14.48 1.22
CA GLN A 21 -16.15 -15.46 0.42
C GLN A 21 -15.74 -15.47 -1.06
N GLY A 22 -14.82 -14.60 -1.48
CA GLY A 22 -14.37 -14.50 -2.88
C GLY A 22 -15.29 -13.68 -3.79
N LEU A 23 -16.32 -13.02 -3.22
CA LEU A 23 -17.23 -12.21 -4.04
C LEU A 23 -16.49 -10.98 -4.61
N ARG A 24 -16.51 -10.80 -5.92
CA ARG A 24 -15.85 -9.70 -6.64
C ARG A 24 -16.82 -9.06 -7.62
N ARG A 25 -16.74 -7.73 -7.73
CA ARG A 25 -17.53 -7.00 -8.73
C ARG A 25 -17.00 -7.28 -10.13
N VAL A 26 -17.92 -7.55 -11.07
CA VAL A 26 -17.58 -7.88 -12.47
C VAL A 26 -16.96 -6.67 -13.21
N THR A 27 -17.42 -5.44 -12.89
CA THR A 27 -16.89 -4.23 -13.52
C THR A 27 -15.68 -3.71 -12.81
N VAL A 28 -14.58 -3.53 -13.54
CA VAL A 28 -13.35 -2.89 -13.04
C VAL A 28 -13.66 -1.43 -12.68
N SER A 29 -13.44 -1.06 -11.43
CA SER A 29 -13.59 0.32 -10.96
C SER A 29 -12.45 1.20 -11.48
N SER A 30 -12.67 2.53 -11.56
CA SER A 30 -11.61 3.51 -11.88
C SER A 30 -10.39 3.42 -10.93
N ARG A 31 -10.57 2.87 -9.73
CA ARG A 31 -9.50 2.59 -8.77
C ARG A 31 -8.50 1.53 -9.23
N ALA A 32 -8.88 0.66 -10.19
CA ALA A 32 -7.93 -0.32 -10.71
C ALA A 32 -6.81 0.35 -11.51
N GLU A 33 -7.11 1.43 -12.24
CA GLU A 33 -6.08 2.20 -12.96
C GLU A 33 -5.13 2.91 -11.99
N ASP A 34 -5.65 3.54 -10.93
CA ASP A 34 -4.84 4.15 -9.86
C ASP A 34 -3.92 3.14 -9.19
N ARG A 35 -4.42 1.93 -8.95
CA ARG A 35 -3.65 0.83 -8.39
C ARG A 35 -2.54 0.39 -9.35
N THR A 36 -2.86 0.20 -10.62
CA THR A 36 -1.88 -0.20 -11.65
C THR A 36 -0.77 0.84 -11.79
N PHE A 37 -1.11 2.14 -11.78
CA PHE A 37 -0.11 3.21 -11.78
C PHE A 37 0.81 3.13 -10.56
N GLY A 38 0.23 2.94 -9.38
CA GLY A 38 1.00 2.76 -8.14
C GLY A 38 1.93 1.57 -8.20
N ILE A 39 1.45 0.40 -8.63
CA ILE A 39 2.24 -0.82 -8.79
C ILE A 39 3.40 -0.59 -9.76
N ALA A 40 3.15 0.00 -10.92
CA ALA A 40 4.21 0.26 -11.91
C ALA A 40 5.29 1.20 -11.37
N LEU A 41 4.91 2.23 -10.59
CA LEU A 41 5.88 3.12 -9.93
C LEU A 41 6.68 2.39 -8.86
N HIS A 42 6.05 1.50 -8.06
CA HIS A 42 6.76 0.69 -7.05
C HIS A 42 7.77 -0.24 -7.70
N GLU A 43 7.40 -0.94 -8.78
CA GLU A 43 8.33 -1.79 -9.52
C GLU A 43 9.48 -1.01 -10.16
N GLY A 44 9.20 0.19 -10.66
CA GLY A 44 10.26 1.10 -11.13
C GLY A 44 11.20 1.54 -10.01
N LEU A 45 10.69 1.83 -8.82
CA LEU A 45 11.51 2.16 -7.64
C LEU A 45 12.28 0.96 -7.12
N LYS A 46 11.65 -0.22 -7.10
CA LYS A 46 12.35 -1.48 -6.80
C LYS A 46 13.55 -1.66 -7.71
N ALA A 47 13.36 -1.57 -9.03
CA ALA A 47 14.45 -1.68 -9.99
C ALA A 47 15.56 -0.62 -9.76
N HIS A 48 15.18 0.60 -9.36
CA HIS A 48 16.14 1.63 -8.97
C HIS A 48 16.98 1.23 -7.75
N TYR A 49 16.35 0.75 -6.67
CA TYR A 49 17.06 0.36 -5.45
C TYR A 49 17.83 -0.97 -5.60
N ASP A 50 17.42 -1.82 -6.55
CA ASP A 50 18.18 -2.99 -6.99
C ASP A 50 19.39 -2.62 -7.89
N GLY A 51 19.66 -1.33 -8.09
CA GLY A 51 20.84 -0.83 -8.82
C GLY A 51 20.72 -0.95 -10.34
N LYS A 52 19.51 -1.11 -10.89
CA LYS A 52 19.28 -1.18 -12.33
C LYS A 52 19.52 0.18 -13.00
N ASP A 53 19.92 0.15 -14.26
CA ASP A 53 20.05 1.34 -15.08
C ASP A 53 18.68 1.93 -15.48
N TRP A 54 18.69 3.09 -16.11
CA TRP A 54 17.46 3.77 -16.51
C TRP A 54 16.63 3.00 -17.52
N ASP A 55 17.27 2.32 -18.47
CA ASP A 55 16.55 1.58 -19.51
C ASP A 55 15.81 0.39 -18.93
N ALA A 56 16.41 -0.32 -17.98
CA ALA A 56 15.76 -1.41 -17.25
C ALA A 56 14.61 -0.90 -16.37
N ILE A 57 14.78 0.22 -15.66
CA ILE A 57 13.70 0.85 -14.86
C ILE A 57 12.53 1.24 -15.75
N LYS A 58 12.82 1.90 -16.88
CA LYS A 58 11.80 2.28 -17.85
C LYS A 58 11.08 1.08 -18.43
N ALA A 59 11.79 0.01 -18.77
CA ALA A 59 11.21 -1.20 -19.32
C ALA A 59 10.19 -1.84 -18.35
N VAL A 60 10.57 -2.01 -17.07
CA VAL A 60 9.70 -2.57 -16.03
C VAL A 60 8.44 -1.72 -15.84
N TYR A 61 8.60 -0.40 -15.78
CA TYR A 61 7.45 0.51 -15.66
C TYR A 61 6.53 0.42 -16.87
N SER A 62 7.10 0.42 -18.10
CA SER A 62 6.35 0.42 -19.36
C SER A 62 5.58 -0.90 -19.60
N ASP A 63 6.11 -2.01 -19.13
CA ASP A 63 5.45 -3.32 -19.20
C ASP A 63 4.14 -3.34 -18.38
N LEU A 64 4.16 -2.74 -17.20
CA LEU A 64 3.01 -2.68 -16.31
C LEU A 64 2.04 -1.53 -16.63
N TYR A 65 2.55 -0.44 -17.18
CA TYR A 65 1.78 0.77 -17.48
C TYR A 65 2.13 1.30 -18.89
N PRO A 66 1.64 0.64 -19.95
CA PRO A 66 2.05 0.91 -21.34
C PRO A 66 1.57 2.26 -21.87
N ALA A 67 2.38 2.89 -22.73
CA ALA A 67 2.11 4.21 -23.33
C ALA A 67 0.90 4.23 -24.27
N GLU A 68 0.62 3.11 -24.92
CA GLU A 68 -0.44 2.99 -25.94
C GLU A 68 -1.85 2.94 -25.33
N LYS A 69 -1.95 2.74 -24.02
CA LYS A 69 -3.22 2.68 -23.31
C LYS A 69 -3.77 4.08 -23.09
N GLU A 70 -5.03 4.29 -23.43
CA GLU A 70 -5.75 5.51 -23.05
C GLU A 70 -6.16 5.41 -21.56
N TYR A 71 -5.68 6.36 -20.75
CA TYR A 71 -5.96 6.43 -19.33
C TYR A 71 -7.10 7.39 -19.03
N LYS A 72 -8.03 6.98 -18.17
CA LYS A 72 -9.17 7.83 -17.75
C LYS A 72 -8.70 9.00 -16.89
N ASP A 73 -7.76 8.74 -15.98
CA ASP A 73 -7.12 9.78 -15.17
C ASP A 73 -5.92 10.36 -15.92
N LYS A 74 -6.17 11.47 -16.63
CA LYS A 74 -5.13 12.19 -17.35
C LYS A 74 -4.08 12.87 -16.43
N ALA A 75 -4.28 12.86 -15.12
CA ALA A 75 -3.28 13.32 -14.16
C ALA A 75 -2.21 12.25 -13.88
N LYS A 76 -2.58 10.97 -14.04
CA LYS A 76 -1.70 9.81 -13.85
C LYS A 76 -1.55 9.06 -15.18
N ASP A 77 -1.01 9.73 -16.17
CA ASP A 77 -0.68 9.14 -17.47
C ASP A 77 0.71 8.49 -17.47
N TYR A 78 1.03 7.80 -18.56
CA TYR A 78 2.31 7.12 -18.74
C TYR A 78 3.51 8.05 -18.55
N GLU A 79 3.46 9.21 -19.18
CA GLU A 79 4.56 10.17 -19.16
C GLU A 79 4.76 10.78 -17.76
N SER A 80 3.69 11.02 -17.00
CA SER A 80 3.80 11.54 -15.64
C SER A 80 4.55 10.58 -14.71
N GLY A 81 4.35 9.29 -14.87
CA GLY A 81 5.06 8.28 -14.08
C GLY A 81 6.54 8.17 -14.45
N LEU A 82 6.86 8.15 -15.75
CA LEU A 82 8.27 8.18 -16.20
C LEU A 82 8.99 9.45 -15.74
N PHE A 83 8.33 10.60 -15.87
CA PHE A 83 8.85 11.86 -15.42
C PHE A 83 9.16 11.83 -13.90
N ALA A 84 8.26 11.26 -13.10
CA ALA A 84 8.48 11.11 -11.68
C ALA A 84 9.66 10.18 -11.36
N LEU A 85 9.75 8.99 -11.98
CA LEU A 85 10.83 8.03 -11.74
C LEU A 85 12.19 8.61 -12.12
N GLN A 86 12.29 9.29 -13.27
CA GLN A 86 13.52 9.91 -13.73
C GLN A 86 14.03 10.97 -12.77
N ASN A 87 13.13 11.86 -12.32
CA ASN A 87 13.49 12.95 -11.42
C ASN A 87 13.73 12.47 -9.99
N TYR A 88 13.02 11.44 -9.53
CA TYR A 88 13.22 10.82 -8.22
C TYR A 88 14.67 10.36 -8.02
N ARG A 89 15.24 9.69 -9.01
CA ARG A 89 16.61 9.19 -8.98
C ARG A 89 17.63 10.30 -8.79
N VAL A 90 17.42 11.43 -9.46
CA VAL A 90 18.32 12.60 -9.37
C VAL A 90 18.13 13.33 -8.03
N TYR A 91 16.88 13.50 -7.61
CA TYR A 91 16.55 14.25 -6.41
C TYR A 91 17.12 13.60 -5.13
N TRP A 92 17.05 12.27 -5.02
CA TRP A 92 17.51 11.55 -3.84
C TRP A 92 18.94 11.01 -3.93
N ALA A 93 19.64 11.19 -5.06
CA ALA A 93 20.94 10.56 -5.32
C ALA A 93 21.97 10.74 -4.19
N GLU A 94 22.07 11.93 -3.59
CA GLU A 94 23.03 12.18 -2.50
C GLU A 94 22.55 11.62 -1.16
N GLN A 95 21.26 11.71 -0.87
CA GLN A 95 20.72 11.20 0.39
C GLN A 95 20.70 9.66 0.41
N ASP A 96 20.46 9.03 -0.74
CA ASP A 96 20.45 7.57 -0.83
C ASP A 96 21.82 6.93 -0.60
N LYS A 97 22.92 7.69 -0.76
CA LYS A 97 24.28 7.23 -0.37
C LYS A 97 24.42 6.94 1.13
N LEU A 98 23.57 7.55 1.97
CA LEU A 98 23.55 7.33 3.42
C LEU A 98 22.92 5.99 3.81
N TRP A 99 22.32 5.29 2.86
CA TRP A 99 21.60 4.06 3.11
C TRP A 99 22.31 2.86 2.45
N GLU A 100 22.37 1.77 3.17
CA GLU A 100 22.71 0.44 2.67
C GLU A 100 21.41 -0.32 2.45
N ILE A 101 21.13 -0.70 1.22
CA ILE A 101 19.90 -1.44 0.90
C ILE A 101 20.08 -2.88 1.37
N ILE A 102 19.19 -3.34 2.24
CA ILE A 102 19.14 -4.73 2.74
C ILE A 102 18.27 -5.57 1.81
N GLY A 103 17.18 -5.00 1.30
CA GLY A 103 16.31 -5.67 0.35
C GLY A 103 15.15 -4.81 -0.07
N THR A 104 14.53 -5.18 -1.21
CA THR A 104 13.35 -4.56 -1.81
C THR A 104 12.21 -5.57 -1.85
N GLU A 105 10.96 -5.09 -1.79
CA GLU A 105 9.74 -5.91 -1.89
C GLU A 105 9.77 -7.16 -0.99
N ILE A 106 10.16 -6.96 0.28
CA ILE A 106 10.32 -8.05 1.23
C ILE A 106 8.94 -8.53 1.67
N ALA A 107 8.57 -9.73 1.22
CA ALA A 107 7.38 -10.44 1.70
C ALA A 107 7.78 -11.38 2.84
N ASP A 108 7.06 -11.31 3.96
CA ASP A 108 7.29 -12.19 5.10
C ASP A 108 5.97 -12.43 5.86
N THR A 109 6.00 -13.40 6.74
CA THR A 109 4.87 -13.73 7.61
C THR A 109 5.32 -13.74 9.05
N VAL A 110 4.59 -13.05 9.92
CA VAL A 110 4.84 -13.05 11.35
C VAL A 110 3.64 -13.64 12.09
N ALA A 111 3.90 -14.63 12.93
CA ALA A 111 2.87 -15.13 13.83
C ALA A 111 2.62 -14.14 14.96
N PHE A 112 1.37 -13.78 15.16
CA PHE A 112 0.94 -12.87 16.22
C PHE A 112 -0.49 -13.23 16.66
N ASN A 113 -0.69 -13.45 17.97
CA ASN A 113 -1.97 -13.88 18.53
C ASN A 113 -2.58 -15.14 17.85
N ASP A 114 -1.75 -16.17 17.63
CA ASP A 114 -2.11 -17.42 16.97
C ASP A 114 -2.62 -17.25 15.53
N GLU A 115 -2.39 -16.11 14.92
CA GLU A 115 -2.69 -15.84 13.51
C GLU A 115 -1.43 -15.45 12.74
N ASP A 116 -1.35 -15.91 11.50
CA ASP A 116 -0.32 -15.50 10.56
C ASP A 116 -0.66 -14.14 9.94
N HIS A 117 0.23 -13.20 10.11
CA HIS A 117 0.12 -11.86 9.55
C HIS A 117 1.15 -11.68 8.45
N SER A 118 0.71 -11.65 7.20
CA SER A 118 1.57 -11.32 6.08
C SER A 118 1.88 -9.82 6.05
N LEU A 119 3.12 -9.51 5.71
CA LEU A 119 3.60 -8.15 5.50
C LEU A 119 4.38 -8.08 4.19
N HIS A 120 4.46 -6.87 3.67
CA HIS A 120 5.20 -6.57 2.45
C HIS A 120 5.86 -5.21 2.64
N ILE A 121 7.19 -5.19 2.68
CA ILE A 121 7.99 -3.99 2.90
C ILE A 121 8.64 -3.60 1.57
N ASP A 122 8.31 -2.43 1.06
CA ASP A 122 8.81 -1.98 -0.25
C ASP A 122 10.34 -1.84 -0.26
N LEU A 123 10.92 -1.36 0.85
CA LEU A 123 12.36 -1.22 0.99
C LEU A 123 12.79 -1.37 2.44
N LEU A 124 13.80 -2.17 2.69
CA LEU A 124 14.48 -2.26 3.97
C LEU A 124 15.91 -1.77 3.81
N ALA A 125 16.31 -0.80 4.62
CA ALA A 125 17.61 -0.17 4.49
C ALA A 125 18.25 0.12 5.85
N ARG A 126 19.58 0.04 5.92
CA ARG A 126 20.38 0.43 7.08
C ARG A 126 20.95 1.83 6.90
N ASN A 127 20.74 2.69 7.87
CA ASN A 127 21.43 3.97 7.91
C ASN A 127 22.92 3.73 8.23
N LYS A 128 23.82 4.13 7.32
CA LYS A 128 25.26 3.91 7.45
C LYS A 128 25.92 4.69 8.60
N GLN A 129 25.26 5.76 9.07
CA GLN A 129 25.78 6.59 10.17
C GLN A 129 25.38 6.06 11.54
N THR A 130 24.10 5.63 11.68
CA THR A 130 23.57 5.15 12.97
C THR A 130 23.55 3.63 13.09
N SER A 131 23.76 2.91 11.98
CA SER A 131 23.61 1.45 11.84
C SER A 131 22.20 0.93 12.11
N GLU A 132 21.21 1.80 12.28
CA GLU A 132 19.82 1.42 12.49
C GLU A 132 19.16 0.97 11.20
N ILE A 133 18.31 -0.05 11.31
CA ILE A 133 17.51 -0.56 10.20
C ILE A 133 16.17 0.13 10.17
N TRP A 134 15.74 0.55 8.98
CA TRP A 134 14.51 1.27 8.72
C TRP A 134 13.70 0.54 7.64
N ALA A 135 12.42 0.35 7.88
CA ALA A 135 11.49 -0.09 6.84
C ALA A 135 10.91 1.13 6.13
N TRP A 136 10.68 0.98 4.83
CA TRP A 136 10.14 2.06 3.99
C TRP A 136 8.92 1.55 3.24
N ASP A 137 8.02 2.49 2.94
CA ASP A 137 6.86 2.26 2.11
C ASP A 137 6.70 3.44 1.15
N HIS A 138 6.55 3.16 -0.13
CA HIS A 138 6.40 4.14 -1.18
C HIS A 138 4.93 4.49 -1.35
N LYS A 139 4.58 5.76 -1.33
CA LYS A 139 3.20 6.23 -1.48
C LYS A 139 3.09 7.25 -2.60
N THR A 140 2.39 6.87 -3.65
CA THR A 140 2.07 7.77 -4.76
C THR A 140 0.81 8.56 -4.49
N THR A 141 0.79 9.83 -4.86
CA THR A 141 -0.36 10.72 -4.66
C THR A 141 -0.37 11.87 -5.65
N ASP A 142 -1.55 12.37 -5.99
CA ASP A 142 -1.77 13.64 -6.67
C ASP A 142 -1.86 14.83 -5.68
N LYS A 143 -2.00 14.53 -4.39
CA LYS A 143 -2.16 15.53 -3.33
C LYS A 143 -0.82 16.06 -2.85
N ALA A 144 -0.81 17.34 -2.44
CA ALA A 144 0.39 17.97 -1.90
C ALA A 144 0.90 17.24 -0.64
N LEU A 145 2.21 16.98 -0.62
CA LEU A 145 2.93 16.39 0.51
C LEU A 145 3.13 17.45 1.61
N GLY A 146 2.09 17.69 2.39
CA GLY A 146 2.11 18.67 3.47
C GLY A 146 1.70 18.06 4.81
N LYS A 147 1.70 18.87 5.85
CA LYS A 147 1.39 18.43 7.22
C LYS A 147 0.08 17.61 7.32
N GLY A 148 -0.97 18.02 6.59
CA GLY A 148 -2.23 17.29 6.56
C GLY A 148 -2.13 15.91 5.89
N TYR A 149 -1.25 15.75 4.89
CA TYR A 149 -0.98 14.47 4.24
C TYR A 149 -0.29 13.50 5.21
N TRP A 150 0.71 13.96 5.94
CA TRP A 150 1.50 13.12 6.85
C TRP A 150 0.75 12.70 8.11
N LYS A 151 -0.17 13.53 8.60
CA LYS A 151 -0.92 13.28 9.84
C LYS A 151 -1.63 11.92 9.86
N LYS A 152 -2.12 11.43 8.72
CA LYS A 152 -2.81 10.14 8.63
C LYS A 152 -1.92 8.94 9.00
N TYR A 153 -0.59 9.10 8.91
CA TYR A 153 0.37 8.04 9.20
C TYR A 153 0.83 8.03 10.67
N GLU A 154 0.53 9.07 11.44
CA GLU A 154 0.96 9.18 12.84
C GLU A 154 0.45 8.01 13.71
N LEU A 155 -0.76 7.51 13.43
CA LEU A 155 -1.36 6.37 14.14
C LEU A 155 -1.58 5.16 13.22
N ASP A 156 -0.91 5.12 12.06
CA ASP A 156 -1.07 4.03 11.11
C ASP A 156 -0.55 2.71 11.69
N SER A 157 -1.42 1.72 11.69
CA SER A 157 -1.15 0.37 12.17
C SER A 157 -0.11 -0.37 11.31
N GLN A 158 0.00 -0.07 10.01
CA GLN A 158 1.01 -0.62 9.12
C GLN A 158 2.41 -0.27 9.64
N ILE A 159 2.65 1.00 9.98
CA ILE A 159 3.92 1.50 10.50
C ILE A 159 4.29 0.76 11.79
N THR A 160 3.33 0.58 12.70
CA THR A 160 3.60 -0.10 13.98
C THR A 160 3.90 -1.58 13.77
N ARG A 161 3.14 -2.26 12.91
CA ARG A 161 3.35 -3.67 12.54
C ARG A 161 4.74 -3.90 11.97
N TYR A 162 5.15 -3.09 11.00
CA TYR A 162 6.45 -3.25 10.34
C TYR A 162 7.61 -2.87 11.25
N THR A 163 7.44 -1.84 12.10
CA THR A 163 8.42 -1.52 13.15
C THR A 163 8.62 -2.70 14.10
N GLN A 164 7.53 -3.33 14.56
CA GLN A 164 7.60 -4.51 15.42
C GLN A 164 8.26 -5.71 14.75
N TYR A 165 7.94 -5.96 13.48
CA TYR A 165 8.57 -7.02 12.69
C TYR A 165 10.07 -6.81 12.57
N VAL A 166 10.52 -5.62 12.13
CA VAL A 166 11.95 -5.31 11.97
C VAL A 166 12.68 -5.43 13.29
N LYS A 167 12.08 -4.92 14.39
CA LYS A 167 12.64 -5.04 15.73
C LYS A 167 12.79 -6.49 16.17
N GLY A 168 11.79 -7.34 15.90
CA GLY A 168 11.82 -8.77 16.22
C GLY A 168 12.88 -9.53 15.42
N LYS A 169 12.99 -9.26 14.13
CA LYS A 169 13.89 -9.98 13.22
C LYS A 169 15.36 -9.54 13.34
N TYR A 170 15.61 -8.24 13.54
CA TYR A 170 16.96 -7.65 13.51
C TYR A 170 17.43 -7.12 14.88
N GLY A 171 16.64 -7.29 15.93
CA GLY A 171 16.95 -6.86 17.30
C GLY A 171 16.71 -5.37 17.58
N SER A 172 16.71 -4.52 16.55
CA SER A 172 16.42 -3.09 16.66
C SER A 172 15.76 -2.55 15.39
N CYS A 173 15.05 -1.43 15.53
CA CYS A 173 14.46 -0.71 14.40
C CYS A 173 14.55 0.79 14.67
N GLY A 174 15.16 1.56 13.77
CA GLY A 174 15.23 3.03 13.86
C GLY A 174 13.86 3.67 13.64
N GLY A 175 13.02 3.03 12.85
CA GLY A 175 11.68 3.49 12.54
C GLY A 175 11.20 3.07 11.16
N PHE A 176 10.24 3.81 10.67
CA PHE A 176 9.58 3.61 9.39
C PHE A 176 9.60 4.90 8.57
N ILE A 177 9.92 4.83 7.31
CA ILE A 177 9.89 5.97 6.41
C ILE A 177 8.75 5.82 5.41
N ILE A 178 7.82 6.78 5.40
CA ILE A 178 6.91 6.93 4.28
C ILE A 178 7.60 7.81 3.25
N ASN A 179 7.87 7.21 2.09
CA ASN A 179 8.45 7.89 0.95
C ASN A 179 7.32 8.37 0.03
N GLY A 180 6.93 9.63 0.18
CA GLY A 180 5.86 10.27 -0.56
C GLY A 180 6.33 10.73 -1.94
N ILE A 181 5.58 10.35 -2.96
CA ILE A 181 5.81 10.70 -4.36
C ILE A 181 4.56 11.37 -4.88
N GLN A 182 4.56 12.70 -4.88
CA GLN A 182 3.52 13.47 -5.53
C GLN A 182 3.80 13.51 -7.02
N VAL A 183 2.81 13.12 -7.81
CA VAL A 183 2.94 13.06 -9.27
C VAL A 183 1.62 13.36 -9.94
N GLY A 184 1.69 14.04 -11.08
CA GLY A 184 0.52 14.28 -11.90
C GLY A 184 0.80 15.19 -13.10
N HIS A 185 -0.25 15.40 -13.89
CA HIS A 185 -0.24 16.26 -15.06
C HIS A 185 -1.36 17.28 -14.97
N ARG A 186 -1.02 18.58 -15.00
CA ARG A 186 -1.98 19.68 -15.08
C ARG A 186 -2.24 20.02 -16.55
N GLN A 187 -3.45 19.85 -16.99
CA GLN A 187 -3.84 20.22 -18.37
C GLN A 187 -4.08 21.71 -18.56
N LYS A 188 -4.33 22.45 -17.46
CA LYS A 188 -4.58 23.89 -17.46
C LYS A 188 -3.84 24.55 -16.30
N MET A 189 -3.56 25.85 -16.45
CA MET A 189 -3.07 26.66 -15.32
C MET A 189 -4.04 26.57 -14.13
N TYR A 190 -3.51 26.33 -12.93
CA TYR A 190 -4.27 26.25 -11.71
C TYR A 190 -3.54 27.02 -10.60
N LYS A 191 -4.20 28.01 -10.01
CA LYS A 191 -3.68 28.85 -8.92
C LYS A 191 -2.27 29.43 -9.22
N GLY A 192 -2.04 29.88 -10.45
CA GLY A 192 -0.76 30.46 -10.87
C GLY A 192 0.29 29.44 -11.30
N GLU A 193 0.07 28.14 -11.08
CA GLU A 193 0.95 27.08 -11.53
C GLU A 193 0.68 26.74 -13.01
N PRO A 194 1.71 26.59 -13.83
CA PRO A 194 1.56 26.31 -15.26
C PRO A 194 0.96 24.92 -15.52
N ALA A 195 0.42 24.73 -16.72
CA ALA A 195 0.11 23.39 -17.24
C ALA A 195 1.42 22.60 -17.43
N GLY A 196 1.34 21.27 -17.30
CA GLY A 196 2.46 20.36 -17.47
C GLY A 196 2.58 19.33 -16.36
N TYR A 197 3.59 18.51 -16.43
CA TYR A 197 3.90 17.53 -15.41
C TYR A 197 4.39 18.22 -14.13
N TYR A 198 3.97 17.66 -13.00
CA TYR A 198 4.46 18.11 -11.71
C TYR A 198 4.82 16.91 -10.84
N GLN A 199 5.85 17.10 -10.03
CA GLN A 199 6.22 16.15 -8.99
C GLN A 199 6.70 16.89 -7.76
N ASN A 200 6.59 16.21 -6.64
CA ASN A 200 7.27 16.57 -5.40
C ASN A 200 7.61 15.29 -4.64
N PHE A 201 8.74 15.29 -3.96
CA PHE A 201 9.23 14.15 -3.21
C PHE A 201 9.49 14.58 -1.77
N ASP A 202 9.03 13.77 -0.83
CA ASP A 202 9.32 14.02 0.58
C ASP A 202 9.36 12.67 1.33
N ARG A 203 10.24 12.56 2.32
CA ARG A 203 10.43 11.37 3.14
C ARG A 203 10.15 11.71 4.59
N GLN A 204 9.07 11.20 5.12
CA GLN A 204 8.68 11.44 6.50
C GLN A 204 9.01 10.24 7.37
N PRO A 205 9.93 10.38 8.34
CA PRO A 205 10.22 9.33 9.30
C PRO A 205 9.15 9.27 10.40
N PHE A 206 8.82 8.05 10.80
CA PHE A 206 7.93 7.74 11.91
C PHE A 206 8.61 6.74 12.85
N SER A 207 8.55 6.96 14.12
CA SER A 207 9.02 6.02 15.14
C SER A 207 7.88 5.54 16.03
N ARG A 208 8.10 4.43 16.69
CA ARG A 208 7.18 3.88 17.69
C ARG A 208 7.94 3.52 18.95
N ASN A 209 7.52 4.07 20.07
CA ASN A 209 8.04 3.65 21.39
C ASN A 209 7.35 2.35 21.85
N ASP A 210 7.91 1.72 22.87
CA ASP A 210 7.42 0.43 23.37
C ASP A 210 5.98 0.49 23.90
N SER A 211 5.57 1.62 24.47
CA SER A 211 4.20 1.82 24.93
C SER A 211 3.20 1.87 23.78
N GLN A 212 3.57 2.54 22.67
CA GLN A 212 2.74 2.59 21.46
C GLN A 212 2.63 1.21 20.81
N ILE A 213 3.74 0.46 20.75
CA ILE A 213 3.76 -0.91 20.24
C ILE A 213 2.86 -1.80 21.11
N LYS A 214 3.00 -1.75 22.42
CA LYS A 214 2.18 -2.53 23.35
C LYS A 214 0.69 -2.21 23.22
N PHE A 215 0.34 -0.93 23.12
CA PHE A 215 -1.05 -0.50 22.91
C PHE A 215 -1.61 -1.04 21.59
N TRP A 216 -0.81 -0.98 20.53
CA TRP A 216 -1.19 -1.53 19.24
C TRP A 216 -1.38 -3.05 19.30
N MET A 217 -0.46 -3.78 19.96
CA MET A 217 -0.59 -5.24 20.14
C MET A 217 -1.89 -5.63 20.84
N GLN A 218 -2.27 -4.90 21.90
CA GLN A 218 -3.55 -5.13 22.57
C GLN A 218 -4.73 -4.89 21.62
N SER A 219 -4.70 -3.80 20.87
CA SER A 219 -5.76 -3.50 19.88
C SER A 219 -5.85 -4.58 18.78
N GLU A 220 -4.72 -5.14 18.33
CA GLU A 220 -4.74 -6.26 17.36
C GLU A 220 -5.38 -7.51 17.96
N ALA A 221 -5.11 -7.82 19.23
CA ALA A 221 -5.73 -8.95 19.94
C ALA A 221 -7.26 -8.78 20.07
N ASP A 222 -7.70 -7.56 20.39
CA ASP A 222 -9.13 -7.24 20.50
C ASP A 222 -9.83 -7.40 19.15
N TRP A 223 -9.21 -6.92 18.07
CA TRP A 223 -9.74 -7.09 16.70
C TRP A 223 -9.77 -8.56 16.25
N ALA A 224 -8.74 -9.34 16.54
CA ALA A 224 -8.71 -10.76 16.25
C ALA A 224 -9.87 -11.49 16.94
N SER A 225 -10.12 -11.17 18.22
CA SER A 225 -11.22 -11.71 19.00
C SER A 225 -12.59 -11.35 18.39
N LEU A 226 -12.76 -10.12 17.92
CA LEU A 226 -14.00 -9.67 17.29
C LEU A 226 -14.23 -10.36 15.93
N ILE A 227 -13.19 -10.50 15.11
CA ILE A 227 -13.26 -11.22 13.84
C ILE A 227 -13.63 -12.69 14.08
N LYS A 228 -13.01 -13.32 15.08
CA LYS A 228 -13.32 -14.69 15.48
C LYS A 228 -14.78 -14.83 15.89
N TYR A 229 -15.26 -13.93 16.74
CA TYR A 229 -16.68 -13.91 17.13
C TYR A 229 -17.61 -13.80 15.90
N CYS A 230 -17.34 -12.89 14.96
CA CYS A 230 -18.15 -12.76 13.75
C CYS A 230 -18.16 -14.05 12.91
N LYS A 231 -17.02 -14.74 12.81
CA LYS A 231 -16.90 -16.01 12.09
C LYS A 231 -17.68 -17.14 12.76
N GLU A 232 -17.61 -17.25 14.09
CA GLU A 232 -18.26 -18.32 14.86
C GLU A 232 -19.78 -18.15 14.98
N SER A 233 -20.23 -16.89 15.10
CA SER A 233 -21.66 -16.57 15.24
C SER A 233 -22.36 -16.32 13.90
N ASP A 234 -21.61 -16.19 12.81
CA ASP A 234 -22.07 -15.72 11.49
C ASP A 234 -22.82 -14.38 11.54
N VAL A 235 -22.41 -13.52 12.48
CA VAL A 235 -22.99 -12.18 12.65
C VAL A 235 -22.02 -11.15 12.08
N TRP A 236 -22.41 -10.49 10.99
CA TRP A 236 -21.57 -9.55 10.25
C TRP A 236 -22.23 -8.16 10.17
N PRO A 237 -21.98 -7.28 11.15
CA PRO A 237 -22.57 -5.96 11.19
C PRO A 237 -22.26 -5.13 9.94
N LYS A 238 -23.27 -4.40 9.45
CA LYS A 238 -23.10 -3.42 8.37
C LYS A 238 -22.78 -2.06 8.98
N HIS A 239 -21.62 -1.52 8.62
CA HIS A 239 -21.24 -0.17 9.04
C HIS A 239 -21.67 0.84 7.96
N LEU A 240 -22.89 1.40 8.13
CA LEU A 240 -23.44 2.36 7.18
C LEU A 240 -22.81 3.76 7.44
N SER A 241 -22.00 4.23 6.51
CA SER A 241 -21.25 5.50 6.62
C SER A 241 -21.05 6.15 5.25
N SER A 242 -20.41 7.32 5.22
CA SER A 242 -20.03 7.98 3.96
C SER A 242 -19.07 7.14 3.09
N LEU A 243 -18.39 6.17 3.69
CA LEU A 243 -17.53 5.22 2.96
C LEU A 243 -18.32 4.27 2.06
N CYS A 244 -19.62 4.10 2.31
CA CYS A 244 -20.47 3.26 1.47
C CYS A 244 -20.51 3.72 0.02
N GLY A 245 -20.47 5.03 -0.24
CA GLY A 245 -20.44 5.59 -1.61
C GLY A 245 -19.20 5.17 -2.42
N TRP A 246 -18.19 4.58 -1.77
CA TRP A 246 -16.97 4.08 -2.38
C TRP A 246 -16.80 2.58 -2.22
N CYS A 247 -17.82 1.89 -1.73
CA CYS A 247 -17.76 0.46 -1.44
C CYS A 247 -18.10 -0.36 -2.70
N ASP A 248 -17.30 -1.38 -2.97
CA ASP A 248 -17.53 -2.29 -4.11
C ASP A 248 -18.86 -3.05 -3.98
N TYR A 249 -19.42 -3.16 -2.77
CA TYR A 249 -20.67 -3.86 -2.47
C TYR A 249 -21.86 -2.92 -2.27
N TYR A 250 -21.76 -1.66 -2.72
CA TYR A 250 -22.79 -0.65 -2.52
C TYR A 250 -24.15 -1.09 -3.08
N GLU A 251 -24.21 -1.56 -4.34
CA GLU A 251 -25.42 -1.98 -5.02
C GLU A 251 -26.07 -3.20 -4.32
N LEU A 252 -25.26 -4.10 -3.81
CA LEU A 252 -25.75 -5.26 -3.06
C LEU A 252 -26.41 -4.82 -1.72
N CYS A 253 -25.80 -3.85 -1.04
CA CYS A 253 -26.39 -3.28 0.17
C CYS A 253 -27.67 -2.49 -0.12
N MET A 254 -27.70 -1.71 -1.21
CA MET A 254 -28.88 -0.93 -1.62
C MET A 254 -30.05 -1.81 -2.05
N SER A 255 -29.79 -2.98 -2.60
CA SER A 255 -30.81 -3.97 -2.99
C SER A 255 -31.18 -4.92 -1.86
N ALA A 256 -30.78 -4.65 -0.62
CA ALA A 256 -31.01 -5.53 0.54
C ALA A 256 -30.51 -6.98 0.31
N ASN A 257 -29.36 -7.14 -0.33
CA ASN A 257 -28.76 -8.43 -0.71
C ASN A 257 -29.59 -9.24 -1.71
N ASN A 258 -30.23 -8.57 -2.66
CA ASN A 258 -30.99 -9.24 -3.69
C ASN A 258 -30.11 -10.19 -4.51
N GLU A 259 -30.50 -11.45 -4.63
CA GLU A 259 -29.70 -12.48 -5.32
C GLU A 259 -29.52 -12.17 -6.82
N SER A 260 -30.54 -11.64 -7.50
CA SER A 260 -30.43 -11.25 -8.92
C SER A 260 -29.37 -10.12 -9.11
N VAL A 261 -29.29 -9.16 -8.18
CA VAL A 261 -28.23 -8.13 -8.22
C VAL A 261 -26.86 -8.74 -7.98
N LYS A 262 -26.77 -9.72 -7.06
CA LYS A 262 -25.53 -10.42 -6.76
C LYS A 262 -25.03 -11.20 -7.98
N GLU A 263 -25.89 -11.99 -8.61
CA GLU A 263 -25.57 -12.77 -9.81
C GLU A 263 -25.20 -11.92 -11.02
N THR A 264 -25.82 -10.73 -11.15
CA THR A 264 -25.59 -9.83 -12.29
C THR A 264 -24.31 -9.01 -12.16
N LEU A 265 -24.03 -8.49 -10.97
CA LEU A 265 -22.95 -7.50 -10.75
C LEU A 265 -21.69 -8.10 -10.11
N TYR A 266 -21.77 -9.33 -9.60
CA TYR A 266 -20.66 -9.96 -8.87
C TYR A 266 -20.36 -11.35 -9.42
N THR A 267 -19.15 -11.79 -9.22
CA THR A 267 -18.68 -13.15 -9.52
C THR A 267 -17.93 -13.72 -8.33
N ASN A 268 -17.97 -15.03 -8.17
CA ASN A 268 -17.09 -15.73 -7.23
C ASN A 268 -15.75 -15.96 -7.94
N ALA A 269 -14.80 -15.08 -7.71
CA ALA A 269 -13.43 -15.30 -8.13
C ALA A 269 -12.69 -16.09 -7.04
N PRO A 270 -11.79 -17.03 -7.41
CA PRO A 270 -10.86 -17.58 -6.45
C PRO A 270 -10.14 -16.42 -5.75
N ILE A 271 -9.97 -16.51 -4.44
CA ILE A 271 -9.05 -15.61 -3.74
C ILE A 271 -7.69 -15.95 -4.35
N GLU A 272 -7.19 -15.09 -5.24
CA GLU A 272 -5.80 -15.21 -5.70
C GLU A 272 -4.94 -15.16 -4.44
N LYS A 273 -4.44 -16.31 -4.04
CA LYS A 273 -3.25 -16.34 -3.19
C LYS A 273 -2.20 -15.71 -4.08
N GLU A 274 -1.82 -14.46 -3.82
CA GLU A 274 -0.62 -13.89 -4.44
C GLU A 274 0.43 -14.96 -4.30
N GLU A 275 0.89 -15.46 -5.45
CA GLU A 275 1.93 -16.45 -5.53
C GLU A 275 3.09 -15.95 -4.67
N ASN A 276 3.55 -16.80 -3.77
CA ASN A 276 4.70 -16.54 -2.92
C ASN A 276 5.86 -16.09 -3.83
N PHE A 277 6.11 -14.79 -3.87
CA PHE A 277 7.36 -14.29 -4.41
C PHE A 277 8.46 -14.86 -3.52
N ASN A 278 9.16 -15.80 -4.09
CA ASN A 278 10.39 -16.47 -3.71
C ASN A 278 10.86 -16.28 -2.27
N VAL A 279 10.72 -17.35 -1.51
CA VAL A 279 11.54 -17.65 -0.33
C VAL A 279 13.01 -17.45 -0.74
N ILE A 280 13.64 -16.43 -0.21
CA ILE A 280 15.09 -16.29 -0.28
C ILE A 280 15.66 -17.43 0.53
N ASP A 281 16.41 -18.28 -0.16
CA ASP A 281 17.13 -19.44 0.38
C ASP A 281 17.93 -19.05 1.62
N GLU A 282 17.69 -19.75 2.74
CA GLU A 282 18.40 -19.55 4.01
C GLU A 282 19.83 -20.11 3.89
N THR A 283 20.71 -19.41 3.18
CA THR A 283 22.15 -19.61 3.29
C THR A 283 22.91 -18.32 3.02
N LEU A 284 23.05 -17.49 4.04
CA LEU A 284 24.24 -16.62 4.25
C LEU A 284 24.29 -16.20 5.73
#